data_78d26caf9a1e6061e0d301a6510e221f
#
_entry.id   78d26caf9a1e6061e0d301a6510e221f
#
_cell.length_a   1.000
_cell.length_b   1.000
_cell.length_c   1.000
_cell.angle_alpha   90.00
_cell.angle_beta   90.00
_cell.angle_gamma   90.00
#
_symmetry.space_group_name_H-M   'P 1'
#
loop_
_entity.id
_entity.type
_entity.pdbx_description
1 polymer ?
#
loop_
_entity_poly.entity_id
_entity_poly.type
_entity_poly.pdbx_seq_one_letter_code
_entity_poly.pdbx_strand_id
1 'polypeptide(L)'
;MAQDWRLFQGGDTEPHAVETWPAAPPWRRFGEDARRRDEERPLPYLISDEDRDVVNMALHLHRPLLVTGRPGTGKSTLAHAIARELKLGEVLHWPVNSRSTLTEGLYSYDAVGRLREASLKRRADETAESEPDIGDYLRLGPLGTALLPVDRPRVLLVDELDKGDVDLPNDLLTVFEEGEFEIPELARLGEDRAIQVQISGSRKKVGIPGGWVSCRVFPVVVITSNGEREFPPAFLRRCVRLDLKQPDERQLQRIVTMHLGEEIGARAQELIADFVSRRNERELATDQLLNAVRLRSSGVRVDQDVLDKLFRSLNEVDA
;
A
#
# COMPACT_ATOMS: atom_id res chain seq x y z
N MET A 1 9.31 12.50 -40.86
CA MET A 1 9.90 13.37 -39.84
C MET A 1 9.51 12.77 -38.50
N ALA A 2 10.48 12.46 -37.62
CA ALA A 2 10.15 11.96 -36.27
C ALA A 2 9.47 13.11 -35.53
N GLN A 3 8.25 12.90 -35.09
CA GLN A 3 7.52 13.87 -34.28
C GLN A 3 8.32 14.12 -32.99
N ASP A 4 8.58 15.38 -32.68
CA ASP A 4 9.27 15.74 -31.44
C ASP A 4 8.36 15.35 -30.27
N TRP A 5 8.84 14.44 -29.40
CA TRP A 5 8.10 13.92 -28.28
C TRP A 5 8.12 14.86 -27.05
N ARG A 6 8.94 15.89 -27.12
CA ARG A 6 9.13 16.83 -26.03
C ARG A 6 7.92 17.74 -25.90
N LEU A 7 7.23 17.64 -24.78
CA LEU A 7 6.11 18.53 -24.43
C LEU A 7 6.62 19.87 -23.89
N PHE A 8 7.67 19.81 -23.07
CA PHE A 8 8.35 20.96 -22.52
C PHE A 8 9.66 21.20 -23.31
N GLN A 9 9.84 22.39 -23.85
CA GLN A 9 10.98 22.73 -24.66
C GLN A 9 11.98 23.62 -23.91
N GLY A 10 11.51 24.39 -22.92
CA GLY A 10 12.35 25.33 -22.14
C GLY A 10 12.87 26.52 -22.94
N GLY A 11 13.83 27.24 -22.39
CA GLY A 11 14.42 28.42 -23.02
C GLY A 11 13.42 29.56 -23.24
N ASP A 12 13.58 30.28 -24.35
CA ASP A 12 12.69 31.39 -24.73
C ASP A 12 11.45 30.95 -25.53
N THR A 13 11.01 29.70 -25.37
CA THR A 13 9.83 29.19 -26.06
C THR A 13 8.58 29.89 -25.55
N GLU A 14 7.77 30.44 -26.46
CA GLU A 14 6.50 31.03 -26.09
C GLU A 14 5.53 30.00 -25.50
N PRO A 15 4.65 30.40 -24.56
CA PRO A 15 3.63 29.52 -24.02
C PRO A 15 2.81 28.89 -25.15
N HIS A 16 2.69 27.56 -25.12
CA HIS A 16 1.94 26.81 -26.11
C HIS A 16 1.02 25.77 -25.46
N ALA A 17 -0.08 25.48 -26.10
CA ALA A 17 -0.98 24.44 -25.66
C ALA A 17 -0.49 23.07 -26.14
N VAL A 18 -0.58 22.07 -25.27
CA VAL A 18 -0.39 20.67 -25.66
C VAL A 18 -1.73 20.14 -26.16
N GLU A 19 -1.84 19.91 -27.46
CA GLU A 19 -3.09 19.47 -28.08
C GLU A 19 -3.54 18.10 -27.56
N THR A 20 -2.60 17.18 -27.37
CA THR A 20 -2.90 15.84 -26.88
C THR A 20 -1.87 15.41 -25.83
N TRP A 21 -2.33 15.22 -24.61
CA TRP A 21 -1.50 14.67 -23.55
C TRP A 21 -1.26 13.18 -23.77
N PRO A 22 -0.04 12.67 -23.52
CA PRO A 22 0.23 11.25 -23.59
C PRO A 22 -0.70 10.46 -22.66
N ALA A 23 -1.21 9.33 -23.15
CA ALA A 23 -2.03 8.46 -22.31
C ALA A 23 -1.25 7.96 -21.09
N ALA A 24 -1.86 8.11 -19.92
CA ALA A 24 -1.26 7.64 -18.67
C ALA A 24 -0.93 6.15 -18.74
N PRO A 25 0.27 5.74 -18.27
CA PRO A 25 0.58 4.33 -18.17
C PRO A 25 -0.38 3.63 -17.20
N PRO A 26 -0.55 2.31 -17.33
CA PRO A 26 -1.50 1.56 -16.51
C PRO A 26 -1.39 1.80 -15.00
N TRP A 27 -0.19 1.95 -14.49
CA TRP A 27 0.10 2.17 -13.05
C TRP A 27 0.01 3.64 -12.60
N ARG A 28 -0.35 4.57 -13.50
CA ARG A 28 -0.59 6.00 -13.22
C ARG A 28 -2.01 6.43 -13.52
N ARG A 29 -2.95 5.49 -13.58
CA ARG A 29 -4.37 5.77 -13.68
C ARG A 29 -4.96 5.80 -12.27
N PHE A 30 -5.82 6.78 -12.01
CA PHE A 30 -6.39 7.04 -10.68
C PHE A 30 -7.92 7.06 -10.75
N GLY A 31 -8.58 6.91 -9.60
CA GLY A 31 -10.02 6.99 -9.49
C GLY A 31 -10.77 5.81 -10.08
N GLU A 32 -11.90 6.07 -10.71
CA GLU A 32 -12.78 5.03 -11.28
C GLU A 32 -12.14 4.22 -12.40
N ASP A 33 -11.28 4.83 -13.22
CA ASP A 33 -10.59 4.15 -14.31
C ASP A 33 -9.58 3.11 -13.81
N ALA A 34 -8.96 3.35 -12.65
CA ALA A 34 -8.10 2.36 -12.01
C ALA A 34 -8.91 1.18 -11.47
N ARG A 35 -10.01 1.46 -10.78
CA ARG A 35 -10.90 0.42 -10.21
C ARG A 35 -11.49 -0.47 -11.30
N ARG A 36 -12.04 0.09 -12.36
CA ARG A 36 -12.60 -0.67 -13.50
C ARG A 36 -11.56 -1.61 -14.13
N ARG A 37 -10.33 -1.13 -14.29
CA ARG A 37 -9.27 -1.96 -14.87
C ARG A 37 -8.89 -3.14 -14.00
N ASP A 38 -8.78 -2.92 -12.70
CA ASP A 38 -8.41 -3.97 -11.74
C ASP A 38 -9.54 -5.04 -11.66
N GLU A 39 -10.78 -4.64 -11.90
CA GLU A 39 -11.93 -5.54 -12.01
C GLU A 39 -11.98 -6.27 -13.36
N GLU A 40 -11.76 -5.57 -14.48
CA GLU A 40 -11.89 -6.11 -15.83
C GLU A 40 -10.73 -7.01 -16.28
N ARG A 41 -9.50 -6.67 -15.88
CA ARG A 41 -8.28 -7.42 -16.20
C ARG A 41 -7.33 -7.48 -15.01
N PRO A 42 -7.64 -8.29 -14.02
CA PRO A 42 -6.75 -8.48 -12.90
C PRO A 42 -5.44 -9.12 -13.40
N LEU A 43 -4.32 -8.44 -13.17
CA LEU A 43 -3.02 -8.99 -13.49
C LEU A 43 -2.69 -10.13 -12.51
N PRO A 44 -2.29 -11.32 -13.00
CA PRO A 44 -1.85 -12.38 -12.12
C PRO A 44 -0.57 -11.99 -11.39
N TYR A 45 -0.44 -12.41 -10.14
CA TYR A 45 0.80 -12.26 -9.39
C TYR A 45 1.72 -13.44 -9.67
N LEU A 46 2.94 -13.15 -10.13
CA LEU A 46 3.92 -14.21 -10.42
C LEU A 46 4.67 -14.55 -9.14
N ILE A 47 4.51 -15.77 -8.69
CA ILE A 47 5.13 -16.29 -7.47
C ILE A 47 5.69 -17.70 -7.74
N SER A 48 6.81 -18.04 -7.13
CA SER A 48 7.34 -19.40 -7.16
C SER A 48 6.50 -20.36 -6.34
N ASP A 49 6.62 -21.65 -6.55
CA ASP A 49 5.92 -22.64 -5.75
C ASP A 49 6.37 -22.60 -4.29
N GLU A 50 7.67 -22.43 -4.05
CA GLU A 50 8.25 -22.29 -2.72
C GLU A 50 7.70 -21.07 -1.96
N ASP A 51 7.70 -19.90 -2.61
CA ASP A 51 7.17 -18.68 -2.01
C ASP A 51 5.67 -18.77 -1.75
N ARG A 52 4.91 -19.41 -2.66
CA ARG A 52 3.48 -19.67 -2.51
C ARG A 52 3.20 -20.54 -1.28
N ASP A 53 4.02 -21.56 -1.03
CA ASP A 53 3.88 -22.42 0.14
C ASP A 53 4.13 -21.63 1.43
N VAL A 54 5.08 -20.71 1.45
CA VAL A 54 5.32 -19.80 2.59
C VAL A 54 4.11 -18.89 2.84
N VAL A 55 3.51 -18.33 1.78
CA VAL A 55 2.27 -17.55 1.92
C VAL A 55 1.15 -18.40 2.53
N ASN A 56 0.93 -19.62 2.01
CA ASN A 56 -0.09 -20.52 2.54
C ASN A 56 0.19 -20.92 3.99
N MET A 57 1.45 -21.11 4.37
CA MET A 57 1.83 -21.36 5.77
C MET A 57 1.38 -20.20 6.67
N ALA A 58 1.60 -18.94 6.27
CA ALA A 58 1.15 -17.79 7.05
C ALA A 58 -0.37 -17.76 7.20
N LEU A 59 -1.11 -18.06 6.11
CA LEU A 59 -2.57 -18.10 6.10
C LEU A 59 -3.12 -19.20 7.04
N HIS A 60 -2.57 -20.41 6.97
CA HIS A 60 -3.00 -21.53 7.82
C HIS A 60 -2.67 -21.34 9.29
N LEU A 61 -1.55 -20.67 9.60
CA LEU A 61 -1.12 -20.41 10.97
C LEU A 61 -1.74 -19.14 11.56
N HIS A 62 -2.50 -18.37 10.78
CA HIS A 62 -3.01 -17.05 11.16
C HIS A 62 -1.89 -16.13 11.70
N ARG A 63 -0.71 -16.18 11.07
CA ARG A 63 0.45 -15.38 11.45
C ARG A 63 0.70 -14.25 10.46
N PRO A 64 1.22 -13.11 10.93
CA PRO A 64 1.69 -12.06 10.04
C PRO A 64 2.75 -12.59 9.06
N LEU A 65 2.63 -12.23 7.79
CA LEU A 65 3.59 -12.52 6.74
C LEU A 65 4.53 -11.32 6.59
N LEU A 66 5.77 -11.45 7.03
CA LEU A 66 6.82 -10.45 6.81
C LEU A 66 7.49 -10.72 5.47
N VAL A 67 7.26 -9.81 4.52
CA VAL A 67 7.79 -9.87 3.15
C VAL A 67 8.95 -8.91 3.02
N THR A 68 10.15 -9.47 2.87
CA THR A 68 11.38 -8.72 2.63
C THR A 68 11.80 -8.82 1.17
N GLY A 69 12.70 -7.98 0.74
CA GLY A 69 13.25 -7.97 -0.62
C GLY A 69 13.52 -6.57 -1.13
N ARG A 70 14.27 -6.47 -2.21
CA ARG A 70 14.65 -5.19 -2.81
C ARG A 70 13.45 -4.39 -3.30
N PRO A 71 13.56 -3.05 -3.45
CA PRO A 71 12.51 -2.23 -4.06
C PRO A 71 12.06 -2.76 -5.42
N GLY A 72 10.76 -2.67 -5.71
CA GLY A 72 10.20 -3.12 -7.00
C GLY A 72 10.05 -4.63 -7.19
N THR A 73 10.23 -5.47 -6.14
CA THR A 73 10.00 -6.93 -6.22
C THR A 73 8.54 -7.35 -6.11
N GLY A 74 7.62 -6.41 -5.90
CA GLY A 74 6.18 -6.71 -5.83
C GLY A 74 5.68 -7.05 -4.42
N LYS A 75 6.40 -6.68 -3.36
CA LYS A 75 6.02 -6.94 -1.96
C LYS A 75 4.60 -6.50 -1.61
N SER A 76 4.28 -5.23 -1.83
CA SER A 76 2.96 -4.66 -1.54
C SER A 76 1.88 -5.23 -2.47
N THR A 77 2.24 -5.56 -3.73
CA THR A 77 1.34 -6.19 -4.70
C THR A 77 0.86 -7.56 -4.25
N LEU A 78 1.67 -8.30 -3.48
CA LEU A 78 1.30 -9.61 -2.93
C LEU A 78 0.05 -9.53 -2.05
N ALA A 79 -0.08 -8.51 -1.19
CA ALA A 79 -1.27 -8.33 -0.37
C ALA A 79 -2.54 -8.15 -1.22
N HIS A 80 -2.45 -7.36 -2.29
CA HIS A 80 -3.55 -7.18 -3.24
C HIS A 80 -3.87 -8.48 -4.01
N ALA A 81 -2.85 -9.26 -4.37
CA ALA A 81 -3.04 -10.55 -5.03
C ALA A 81 -3.78 -11.55 -4.13
N ILE A 82 -3.38 -11.66 -2.85
CA ILE A 82 -4.04 -12.52 -1.85
C ILE A 82 -5.50 -12.07 -1.65
N ALA A 83 -5.74 -10.78 -1.44
CA ALA A 83 -7.07 -10.24 -1.22
C ALA A 83 -8.02 -10.55 -2.38
N ARG A 84 -7.54 -10.41 -3.61
CA ARG A 84 -8.29 -10.67 -4.83
C ARG A 84 -8.56 -12.15 -5.03
N GLU A 85 -7.52 -12.99 -4.98
CA GLU A 85 -7.64 -14.43 -5.24
C GLU A 85 -8.61 -15.11 -4.25
N LEU A 86 -8.48 -14.75 -2.97
CA LEU A 86 -9.31 -15.29 -1.91
C LEU A 86 -10.64 -14.54 -1.71
N LYS A 87 -10.91 -13.49 -2.54
CA LYS A 87 -12.13 -12.66 -2.49
C LYS A 87 -12.37 -12.07 -1.09
N LEU A 88 -11.34 -11.49 -0.49
CA LEU A 88 -11.35 -10.90 0.85
C LEU A 88 -11.71 -9.41 0.90
N GLY A 89 -12.06 -8.83 -0.25
CA GLY A 89 -12.41 -7.41 -0.38
C GLY A 89 -11.19 -6.51 -0.57
N GLU A 90 -11.39 -5.21 -0.34
CA GLU A 90 -10.32 -4.20 -0.49
C GLU A 90 -9.26 -4.36 0.60
N VAL A 91 -7.99 -4.19 0.23
CA VAL A 91 -6.85 -4.20 1.14
C VAL A 91 -6.89 -2.95 2.01
N LEU A 92 -6.78 -3.13 3.30
CA LEU A 92 -6.59 -2.06 4.26
C LEU A 92 -5.11 -1.68 4.25
N HIS A 93 -4.78 -0.56 3.63
CA HIS A 93 -3.41 -0.12 3.45
C HIS A 93 -2.99 0.85 4.55
N TRP A 94 -1.93 0.50 5.26
CA TRP A 94 -1.27 1.33 6.26
C TRP A 94 0.17 1.62 5.84
N PRO A 95 0.41 2.74 5.14
CA PRO A 95 1.76 3.18 4.80
C PRO A 95 2.46 3.69 6.07
N VAL A 96 3.57 3.06 6.44
CA VAL A 96 4.34 3.40 7.63
C VAL A 96 5.43 4.41 7.29
N ASN A 97 5.62 5.37 8.16
CA ASN A 97 6.70 6.35 8.10
C ASN A 97 7.21 6.65 9.53
N SER A 98 8.24 7.48 9.65
CA SER A 98 8.89 7.78 10.94
C SER A 98 8.01 8.42 12.01
N ARG A 99 6.80 8.85 11.66
CA ARG A 99 5.82 9.42 12.61
C ARG A 99 4.65 8.49 12.90
N SER A 100 4.59 7.34 12.22
CA SER A 100 3.51 6.39 12.38
C SER A 100 3.56 5.75 13.78
N THR A 101 2.41 5.72 14.44
CA THR A 101 2.25 5.13 15.77
C THR A 101 1.23 3.99 15.73
N LEU A 102 1.29 3.07 16.71
CA LEU A 102 0.28 2.01 16.86
C LEU A 102 -1.13 2.61 16.95
N THR A 103 -1.31 3.68 17.74
CA THR A 103 -2.61 4.34 17.92
C THR A 103 -3.19 4.81 16.58
N GLU A 104 -2.39 5.44 15.71
CA GLU A 104 -2.86 5.86 14.38
C GLU A 104 -3.27 4.68 13.50
N GLY A 105 -2.56 3.54 13.62
CA GLY A 105 -2.96 2.30 12.96
C GLY A 105 -4.29 1.76 13.45
N LEU A 106 -4.59 1.92 14.75
CA LEU A 106 -5.81 1.45 15.40
C LEU A 106 -6.99 2.42 15.21
N TYR A 107 -6.83 3.67 15.60
CA TYR A 107 -7.88 4.70 15.46
C TYR A 107 -7.30 6.11 15.56
N SER A 108 -8.12 7.09 15.21
CA SER A 108 -7.86 8.51 15.44
C SER A 108 -9.06 9.18 16.07
N TYR A 109 -8.81 10.15 16.96
CA TYR A 109 -9.83 10.95 17.62
C TYR A 109 -9.57 12.44 17.44
N ASP A 110 -10.51 13.15 16.82
CA ASP A 110 -10.47 14.62 16.67
C ASP A 110 -11.11 15.33 17.88
N ALA A 111 -10.40 15.30 19.00
CA ALA A 111 -10.84 15.97 20.23
C ALA A 111 -11.00 17.49 20.05
N VAL A 112 -10.12 18.11 19.25
CA VAL A 112 -10.16 19.57 19.03
C VAL A 112 -11.38 19.95 18.18
N GLY A 113 -11.66 19.20 17.13
CA GLY A 113 -12.86 19.39 16.31
C GLY A 113 -14.14 19.27 17.11
N ARG A 114 -14.25 18.23 17.96
CA ARG A 114 -15.38 18.01 18.84
C ARG A 114 -15.58 19.18 19.83
N LEU A 115 -14.53 19.63 20.48
CA LEU A 115 -14.58 20.74 21.42
C LEU A 115 -15.00 22.05 20.74
N ARG A 116 -14.48 22.31 19.54
CA ARG A 116 -14.85 23.48 18.73
C ARG A 116 -16.33 23.47 18.37
N GLU A 117 -16.83 22.33 17.89
CA GLU A 117 -18.27 22.24 17.55
C GLU A 117 -19.17 22.38 18.77
N ALA A 118 -18.83 21.76 19.90
CA ALA A 118 -19.54 21.94 21.14
C ALA A 118 -19.59 23.42 21.57
N SER A 119 -18.47 24.15 21.41
CA SER A 119 -18.39 25.56 21.73
C SER A 119 -19.24 26.43 20.79
N LEU A 120 -19.30 26.08 19.50
CA LEU A 120 -20.13 26.80 18.53
C LEU A 120 -21.63 26.57 18.77
N LYS A 121 -22.04 25.35 19.09
CA LYS A 121 -23.41 24.99 19.40
C LYS A 121 -23.90 25.77 20.66
N ARG A 122 -23.11 25.81 21.73
CA ARG A 122 -23.43 26.58 22.94
C ARG A 122 -23.58 28.08 22.69
N ARG A 123 -22.83 28.66 21.75
CA ARG A 123 -22.94 30.07 21.36
C ARG A 123 -24.18 30.37 20.52
N ALA A 124 -24.59 29.38 19.69
CA ALA A 124 -25.74 29.55 18.82
C ALA A 124 -27.08 29.34 19.56
N ASP A 125 -27.10 28.48 20.57
CA ASP A 125 -28.26 28.16 21.39
C ASP A 125 -27.82 27.85 22.83
N GLU A 126 -28.03 28.78 23.73
CA GLU A 126 -27.69 28.62 25.15
C GLU A 126 -28.46 27.48 25.84
N THR A 127 -29.54 26.99 25.19
CA THR A 127 -30.36 25.87 25.69
C THR A 127 -29.98 24.54 25.10
N ALA A 128 -28.98 24.49 24.17
CA ALA A 128 -28.55 23.25 23.55
C ALA A 128 -27.77 22.36 24.54
N GLU A 129 -28.47 21.44 25.19
CA GLU A 129 -27.87 20.44 26.09
C GLU A 129 -27.15 19.30 25.37
N SER A 130 -27.28 19.17 24.03
CA SER A 130 -26.71 18.03 23.30
C SER A 130 -25.27 18.28 22.89
N GLU A 131 -24.35 17.55 23.52
CA GLU A 131 -22.96 17.47 23.02
C GLU A 131 -22.89 16.76 21.67
N PRO A 132 -21.92 17.16 20.80
CA PRO A 132 -21.65 16.44 19.56
C PRO A 132 -21.34 14.97 19.82
N ASP A 133 -21.93 14.06 19.01
CA ASP A 133 -21.67 12.63 19.14
C ASP A 133 -20.17 12.32 18.96
N ILE A 134 -19.58 11.66 19.95
CA ILE A 134 -18.15 11.31 19.93
C ILE A 134 -17.79 10.45 18.73
N GLY A 135 -18.71 9.59 18.27
CA GLY A 135 -18.50 8.72 17.14
C GLY A 135 -18.25 9.44 15.81
N ASP A 136 -18.71 10.70 15.68
CA ASP A 136 -18.46 11.51 14.49
C ASP A 136 -17.02 12.03 14.41
N TYR A 137 -16.32 12.03 15.54
CA TYR A 137 -14.94 12.48 15.70
C TYR A 137 -13.93 11.31 15.84
N LEU A 138 -14.44 10.09 15.85
CA LEU A 138 -13.64 8.87 15.90
C LEU A 138 -13.63 8.18 14.55
N ARG A 139 -12.46 7.70 14.15
CA ARG A 139 -12.28 6.92 12.95
C ARG A 139 -11.31 5.79 13.22
N LEU A 140 -11.70 4.56 12.85
CA LEU A 140 -10.78 3.43 12.88
C LEU A 140 -9.68 3.61 11.84
N GLY A 141 -8.46 3.33 12.24
CA GLY A 141 -7.32 3.16 11.35
C GLY A 141 -7.38 1.84 10.56
N PRO A 142 -6.42 1.60 9.66
CA PRO A 142 -6.39 0.36 8.89
C PRO A 142 -6.31 -0.89 9.75
N LEU A 143 -5.44 -0.91 10.78
CA LEU A 143 -5.30 -2.02 11.72
C LEU A 143 -6.57 -2.20 12.55
N GLY A 144 -7.11 -1.13 13.15
CA GLY A 144 -8.34 -1.22 13.93
C GLY A 144 -9.54 -1.68 13.09
N THR A 145 -9.60 -1.29 11.80
CA THR A 145 -10.61 -1.78 10.87
C THR A 145 -10.42 -3.26 10.55
N ALA A 146 -9.18 -3.74 10.44
CA ALA A 146 -8.87 -5.13 10.18
C ALA A 146 -9.32 -6.06 11.33
N LEU A 147 -9.26 -5.56 12.57
CA LEU A 147 -9.62 -6.28 13.79
C LEU A 147 -11.12 -6.26 14.12
N LEU A 148 -11.97 -5.70 13.26
CA LEU A 148 -13.41 -5.78 13.47
C LEU A 148 -13.92 -7.22 13.48
N PRO A 149 -14.97 -7.55 14.29
CA PRO A 149 -15.51 -8.90 14.40
C PRO A 149 -16.30 -9.32 13.15
N VAL A 150 -15.58 -9.77 12.13
CA VAL A 150 -16.14 -10.25 10.86
C VAL A 150 -15.92 -11.76 10.72
N ASP A 151 -16.75 -12.43 9.89
CA ASP A 151 -16.69 -13.88 9.70
C ASP A 151 -15.62 -14.31 8.67
N ARG A 152 -15.12 -13.38 7.87
CA ARG A 152 -14.02 -13.61 6.91
C ARG A 152 -12.89 -12.61 7.18
N PRO A 153 -11.62 -13.07 7.17
CA PRO A 153 -10.51 -12.19 7.48
C PRO A 153 -10.43 -11.05 6.47
N ARG A 154 -10.06 -9.86 6.92
CA ARG A 154 -9.67 -8.75 6.06
C ARG A 154 -8.18 -8.84 5.77
N VAL A 155 -7.73 -8.27 4.67
CA VAL A 155 -6.30 -8.15 4.37
C VAL A 155 -5.81 -6.79 4.83
N LEU A 156 -4.81 -6.78 5.70
CA LEU A 156 -4.08 -5.61 6.15
C LEU A 156 -2.68 -5.61 5.53
N LEU A 157 -2.34 -4.54 4.84
CA LEU A 157 -0.99 -4.27 4.34
C LEU A 157 -0.34 -3.20 5.23
N VAL A 158 0.65 -3.60 6.04
CA VAL A 158 1.54 -2.71 6.78
C VAL A 158 2.76 -2.48 5.89
N ASP A 159 2.80 -1.35 5.20
CA ASP A 159 3.76 -1.11 4.13
C ASP A 159 4.97 -0.34 4.63
N GLU A 160 6.18 -0.86 4.33
CA GLU A 160 7.48 -0.27 4.70
C GLU A 160 7.66 -0.11 6.23
N LEU A 161 7.39 -1.17 7.00
CA LEU A 161 7.49 -1.13 8.47
C LEU A 161 8.88 -0.72 8.99
N ASP A 162 9.95 -1.01 8.24
CA ASP A 162 11.33 -0.61 8.54
C ASP A 162 11.57 0.91 8.52
N LYS A 163 10.66 1.71 7.93
CA LYS A 163 10.69 3.18 7.98
C LYS A 163 10.03 3.76 9.23
N GLY A 164 9.30 2.95 9.99
CA GLY A 164 8.62 3.37 11.20
C GLY A 164 9.56 3.60 12.39
N ASP A 165 8.99 3.95 13.53
CA ASP A 165 9.72 3.99 14.78
C ASP A 165 10.29 2.61 15.13
N VAL A 166 11.43 2.58 15.85
CA VAL A 166 12.12 1.34 16.26
C VAL A 166 11.26 0.46 17.16
N ASP A 167 10.38 1.06 17.95
CA ASP A 167 9.52 0.37 18.89
C ASP A 167 8.20 -0.13 18.26
N LEU A 168 7.79 0.42 17.13
CA LEU A 168 6.54 0.07 16.47
C LEU A 168 6.37 -1.44 16.22
N PRO A 169 7.38 -2.21 15.79
CA PRO A 169 7.26 -3.66 15.66
C PRO A 169 6.93 -4.37 16.98
N ASN A 170 7.50 -3.90 18.10
CA ASN A 170 7.19 -4.45 19.42
C ASN A 170 5.78 -4.07 19.89
N ASP A 171 5.35 -2.84 19.63
CA ASP A 171 4.00 -2.37 19.97
C ASP A 171 2.92 -3.18 19.26
N LEU A 172 3.18 -3.59 18.01
CA LEU A 172 2.28 -4.45 17.24
C LEU A 172 2.10 -5.86 17.84
N LEU A 173 3.09 -6.35 18.62
CA LEU A 173 3.06 -7.73 19.11
C LEU A 173 1.85 -8.02 19.96
N THR A 174 1.52 -7.14 20.91
CA THR A 174 0.39 -7.32 21.82
C THR A 174 -0.91 -7.41 21.03
N VAL A 175 -1.13 -6.49 20.11
CA VAL A 175 -2.35 -6.46 19.30
C VAL A 175 -2.45 -7.67 18.37
N PHE A 176 -1.32 -8.15 17.84
CA PHE A 176 -1.32 -9.35 16.98
C PHE A 176 -1.55 -10.65 17.78
N GLU A 177 -1.17 -10.69 19.05
CA GLU A 177 -1.39 -11.86 19.90
C GLU A 177 -2.78 -11.91 20.51
N GLU A 178 -3.29 -10.78 20.94
CA GLU A 178 -4.60 -10.67 21.58
C GLU A 178 -5.74 -10.55 20.57
N GLY A 179 -5.48 -9.98 19.39
CA GLY A 179 -6.48 -9.76 18.35
C GLY A 179 -7.53 -8.72 18.73
N GLU A 180 -7.21 -7.87 19.74
CA GLU A 180 -8.14 -6.88 20.28
C GLU A 180 -7.43 -5.61 20.74
N PHE A 181 -8.22 -4.55 20.94
CA PHE A 181 -7.76 -3.28 21.50
C PHE A 181 -8.92 -2.49 22.08
N GLU A 182 -8.60 -1.57 23.00
CA GLU A 182 -9.54 -0.65 23.61
C GLU A 182 -9.45 0.75 22.97
N ILE A 183 -10.59 1.42 22.86
CA ILE A 183 -10.70 2.85 22.58
C ILE A 183 -11.11 3.53 23.90
N PRO A 184 -10.17 4.09 24.67
CA PRO A 184 -10.42 4.59 26.02
C PRO A 184 -11.49 5.69 26.07
N GLU A 185 -11.60 6.48 25.01
CA GLU A 185 -12.60 7.53 24.87
C GLU A 185 -14.03 6.98 24.86
N LEU A 186 -14.22 5.79 24.28
CA LEU A 186 -15.51 5.11 24.25
C LEU A 186 -15.77 4.28 25.51
N ALA A 187 -14.75 3.63 26.05
CA ALA A 187 -14.86 2.83 27.25
C ALA A 187 -15.38 3.63 28.45
N ARG A 188 -15.07 4.93 28.51
CA ARG A 188 -15.57 5.84 29.55
C ARG A 188 -17.07 6.10 29.46
N LEU A 189 -17.76 5.79 28.37
CA LEU A 189 -19.18 6.06 28.16
C LEU A 189 -20.09 4.93 28.68
N GLY A 190 -19.50 3.82 29.14
CA GLY A 190 -20.21 2.65 29.66
C GLY A 190 -20.43 1.54 28.63
N GLU A 191 -20.57 0.31 29.12
CA GLU A 191 -20.61 -0.90 28.32
C GLU A 191 -21.87 -1.07 27.45
N ASP A 192 -22.98 -0.46 27.86
CA ASP A 192 -24.30 -0.63 27.22
C ASP A 192 -24.47 0.16 25.91
N ARG A 193 -23.51 1.00 25.54
CA ARG A 193 -23.58 1.86 24.36
C ARG A 193 -22.67 1.37 23.21
N ALA A 194 -23.29 1.03 22.08
CA ALA A 194 -22.59 0.83 20.82
C ALA A 194 -22.47 2.17 20.07
N ILE A 195 -21.29 2.76 20.05
CA ILE A 195 -21.02 4.03 19.37
C ILE A 195 -20.68 3.78 17.91
N GLN A 196 -21.32 4.52 16.99
CA GLN A 196 -21.12 4.38 15.54
C GLN A 196 -19.85 5.11 15.09
N VAL A 197 -18.79 4.38 14.78
CA VAL A 197 -17.47 4.89 14.40
C VAL A 197 -17.19 4.62 12.93
N GLN A 198 -16.59 5.58 12.23
CA GLN A 198 -16.24 5.43 10.82
C GLN A 198 -15.06 4.46 10.64
N ILE A 199 -15.12 3.58 9.63
CA ILE A 199 -14.03 2.64 9.30
C ILE A 199 -13.04 3.26 8.32
N SER A 200 -11.81 2.72 8.29
CA SER A 200 -10.77 3.12 7.34
C SER A 200 -11.20 2.88 5.88
N GLY A 201 -10.80 3.77 4.99
CA GLY A 201 -11.06 3.64 3.54
C GLY A 201 -12.52 3.78 3.10
N SER A 202 -13.48 4.01 4.04
CA SER A 202 -14.90 4.03 3.73
C SER A 202 -15.65 5.08 4.54
N ARG A 203 -16.81 5.51 4.05
CA ARG A 203 -17.77 6.33 4.82
C ARG A 203 -18.71 5.49 5.68
N LYS A 204 -18.59 4.17 5.64
CA LYS A 204 -19.41 3.28 6.46
C LYS A 204 -19.03 3.44 7.93
N LYS A 205 -20.03 3.32 8.80
CA LYS A 205 -19.86 3.29 10.25
C LYS A 205 -20.15 1.90 10.80
N VAL A 206 -19.54 1.57 11.91
CA VAL A 206 -19.73 0.32 12.65
C VAL A 206 -19.92 0.64 14.12
N GLY A 207 -20.83 -0.07 14.79
CA GLY A 207 -21.07 0.05 16.23
C GLY A 207 -19.95 -0.63 17.02
N ILE A 208 -19.33 0.10 17.93
CA ILE A 208 -18.32 -0.42 18.86
C ILE A 208 -18.93 -0.41 20.26
N PRO A 209 -19.29 -1.59 20.81
CA PRO A 209 -19.83 -1.71 22.15
C PRO A 209 -18.72 -1.54 23.20
N GLY A 210 -18.98 -0.74 24.24
CA GLY A 210 -18.08 -0.61 25.38
C GLY A 210 -16.67 -0.11 25.08
N GLY A 211 -16.41 0.39 23.87
CA GLY A 211 -15.08 0.84 23.46
C GLY A 211 -14.09 -0.28 23.09
N TRP A 212 -14.52 -1.56 23.06
CA TRP A 212 -13.67 -2.69 22.74
C TRP A 212 -13.88 -3.16 21.29
N VAL A 213 -12.77 -3.47 20.63
CA VAL A 213 -12.75 -4.12 19.31
C VAL A 213 -11.97 -5.41 19.45
N SER A 214 -12.60 -6.55 19.15
CA SER A 214 -11.97 -7.88 19.20
C SER A 214 -12.36 -8.66 17.95
N CYS A 215 -11.37 -9.20 17.23
CA CYS A 215 -11.61 -9.94 15.99
C CYS A 215 -12.16 -11.35 16.29
N ARG A 216 -13.06 -11.84 15.44
CA ARG A 216 -13.48 -13.24 15.43
C ARG A 216 -12.52 -14.11 14.65
N VAL A 217 -12.01 -13.57 13.55
CA VAL A 217 -11.02 -14.21 12.69
C VAL A 217 -9.87 -13.25 12.54
N PHE A 218 -8.65 -13.69 12.85
CA PHE A 218 -7.46 -12.85 12.73
C PHE A 218 -7.27 -12.41 11.27
N PRO A 219 -6.98 -11.12 11.01
CA PRO A 219 -6.78 -10.62 9.66
C PRO A 219 -5.57 -11.27 8.97
N VAL A 220 -5.58 -11.31 7.65
CA VAL A 220 -4.39 -11.62 6.85
C VAL A 220 -3.50 -10.40 6.87
N VAL A 221 -2.44 -10.43 7.69
CA VAL A 221 -1.51 -9.32 7.85
C VAL A 221 -0.29 -9.56 6.96
N VAL A 222 -0.08 -8.67 5.99
CA VAL A 222 1.12 -8.62 5.15
C VAL A 222 1.93 -7.41 5.54
N ILE A 223 3.17 -7.62 5.94
CA ILE A 223 4.10 -6.57 6.38
C ILE A 223 5.22 -6.51 5.35
N THR A 224 5.53 -5.34 4.81
CA THR A 224 6.65 -5.19 3.86
C THR A 224 7.83 -4.49 4.51
N SER A 225 9.02 -4.83 4.03
CA SER A 225 10.28 -4.18 4.41
C SER A 225 11.28 -4.23 3.26
N ASN A 226 12.04 -3.18 3.09
CA ASN A 226 13.17 -3.12 2.16
C ASN A 226 14.48 -3.63 2.81
N GLY A 227 14.46 -3.92 4.12
CA GLY A 227 15.63 -4.34 4.87
C GLY A 227 16.54 -3.18 5.29
N GLU A 228 16.00 -1.96 5.34
CA GLU A 228 16.75 -0.77 5.79
C GLU A 228 17.07 -0.83 7.29
N ARG A 229 16.29 -1.62 8.03
CA ARG A 229 16.47 -1.85 9.47
C ARG A 229 16.17 -3.30 9.86
N GLU A 230 16.89 -3.83 10.82
CA GLU A 230 16.61 -5.13 11.43
C GLU A 230 15.45 -5.03 12.42
N PHE A 231 14.62 -6.07 12.44
CA PHE A 231 13.51 -6.19 13.39
C PHE A 231 13.90 -6.94 14.66
N PRO A 232 13.26 -6.62 15.80
CA PRO A 232 13.51 -7.34 17.05
C PRO A 232 13.27 -8.86 16.93
N PRO A 233 14.09 -9.72 17.55
CA PRO A 233 13.91 -11.17 17.50
C PRO A 233 12.54 -11.65 17.99
N ALA A 234 11.94 -10.92 18.94
CA ALA A 234 10.61 -11.20 19.44
C ALA A 234 9.54 -11.04 18.35
N PHE A 235 9.64 -10.02 17.53
CA PHE A 235 8.77 -9.77 16.38
C PHE A 235 8.97 -10.83 15.28
N LEU A 236 10.23 -11.10 14.90
CA LEU A 236 10.56 -12.06 13.84
C LEU A 236 10.03 -13.47 14.15
N ARG A 237 10.04 -13.91 15.41
CA ARG A 237 9.51 -15.23 15.80
C ARG A 237 8.00 -15.36 15.63
N ARG A 238 7.27 -14.26 15.59
CA ARG A 238 5.82 -14.23 15.44
C ARG A 238 5.36 -14.09 13.99
N CYS A 239 6.30 -13.78 13.10
CA CYS A 239 6.02 -13.66 11.67
C CYS A 239 6.47 -14.92 10.92
N VAL A 240 5.71 -15.28 9.88
CA VAL A 240 6.23 -16.11 8.79
C VAL A 240 7.00 -15.19 7.86
N ARG A 241 8.23 -15.58 7.50
CA ARG A 241 9.13 -14.72 6.71
C ARG A 241 9.23 -15.19 5.28
N LEU A 242 9.05 -14.28 4.34
CA LEU A 242 9.18 -14.47 2.92
C LEU A 242 10.19 -13.45 2.36
N ASP A 243 11.28 -13.95 1.79
CA ASP A 243 12.25 -13.08 1.10
C ASP A 243 12.04 -13.17 -0.42
N LEU A 244 11.42 -12.14 -0.99
CA LEU A 244 11.14 -12.08 -2.42
C LEU A 244 12.41 -11.77 -3.20
N LYS A 245 12.83 -12.73 -3.98
CA LYS A 245 13.96 -12.58 -4.90
C LYS A 245 13.58 -11.64 -6.05
N GLN A 246 14.58 -10.97 -6.58
CA GLN A 246 14.39 -10.19 -7.80
C GLN A 246 13.97 -11.10 -8.96
N PRO A 247 13.00 -10.67 -9.79
CA PRO A 247 12.54 -11.48 -10.91
C PRO A 247 13.67 -11.69 -11.91
N ASP A 248 13.80 -12.92 -12.40
CA ASP A 248 14.73 -13.25 -13.48
C ASP A 248 14.27 -12.67 -14.82
N GLU A 249 15.09 -12.83 -15.88
CA GLU A 249 14.77 -12.30 -17.21
C GLU A 249 13.45 -12.82 -17.76
N ARG A 250 13.14 -14.12 -17.54
CA ARG A 250 11.87 -14.74 -17.97
C ARG A 250 10.68 -14.18 -17.22
N GLN A 251 10.84 -13.97 -15.92
CA GLN A 251 9.82 -13.36 -15.08
C GLN A 251 9.60 -11.90 -15.48
N LEU A 252 10.67 -11.12 -15.74
CA LEU A 252 10.58 -9.75 -16.24
C LEU A 252 9.85 -9.69 -17.59
N GLN A 253 10.16 -10.60 -18.50
CA GLN A 253 9.46 -10.72 -19.80
C GLN A 253 7.95 -10.93 -19.58
N ARG A 254 7.57 -11.83 -18.67
CA ARG A 254 6.15 -12.08 -18.34
C ARG A 254 5.50 -10.85 -17.69
N ILE A 255 6.19 -10.18 -16.77
CA ILE A 255 5.70 -8.95 -16.12
C ILE A 255 5.44 -7.86 -17.17
N VAL A 256 6.40 -7.61 -18.06
CA VAL A 256 6.24 -6.62 -19.15
C VAL A 256 5.05 -6.97 -20.04
N THR A 257 4.96 -8.23 -20.46
CA THR A 257 3.84 -8.71 -21.29
C THR A 257 2.48 -8.54 -20.61
N MET A 258 2.39 -8.86 -19.34
CA MET A 258 1.15 -8.69 -18.57
C MET A 258 0.72 -7.23 -18.44
N HIS A 259 1.67 -6.33 -18.20
CA HIS A 259 1.38 -4.91 -18.00
C HIS A 259 1.11 -4.15 -19.30
N LEU A 260 1.82 -4.48 -20.38
CA LEU A 260 1.87 -3.69 -21.61
C LEU A 260 1.33 -4.44 -22.85
N GLY A 261 1.05 -5.72 -22.72
CA GLY A 261 0.54 -6.56 -23.82
C GLY A 261 1.62 -7.34 -24.56
N GLU A 262 1.21 -8.39 -25.28
CA GLU A 262 2.11 -9.34 -25.93
C GLU A 262 3.00 -8.69 -27.00
N GLU A 263 2.45 -7.80 -27.82
CA GLU A 263 3.19 -7.13 -28.89
C GLU A 263 4.35 -6.27 -28.35
N ILE A 264 4.10 -5.52 -27.28
CA ILE A 264 5.11 -4.67 -26.63
C ILE A 264 6.11 -5.56 -25.90
N GLY A 265 5.62 -6.61 -25.20
CA GLY A 265 6.47 -7.58 -24.54
C GLY A 265 7.48 -8.23 -25.50
N ALA A 266 7.03 -8.70 -26.64
CA ALA A 266 7.90 -9.32 -27.65
C ALA A 266 9.03 -8.39 -28.16
N ARG A 267 8.76 -7.09 -28.24
CA ARG A 267 9.73 -6.07 -28.67
C ARG A 267 10.65 -5.57 -27.55
N ALA A 268 10.38 -5.96 -26.30
CA ALA A 268 11.12 -5.47 -25.14
C ALA A 268 12.34 -6.33 -24.76
N GLN A 269 12.59 -7.45 -25.44
CA GLN A 269 13.63 -8.42 -25.06
C GLN A 269 15.03 -7.81 -24.90
N GLU A 270 15.46 -6.99 -25.87
CA GLU A 270 16.77 -6.32 -25.80
C GLU A 270 16.86 -5.38 -24.58
N LEU A 271 15.78 -4.64 -24.30
CA LEU A 271 15.74 -3.70 -23.18
C LEU A 271 15.71 -4.44 -21.84
N ILE A 272 15.06 -5.59 -21.77
CA ILE A 272 15.05 -6.46 -20.58
C ILE A 272 16.45 -7.02 -20.34
N ALA A 273 17.14 -7.49 -21.37
CA ALA A 273 18.52 -7.98 -21.25
C ALA A 273 19.49 -6.88 -20.79
N ASP A 274 19.39 -5.67 -21.36
CA ASP A 274 20.18 -4.50 -20.92
C ASP A 274 19.86 -4.13 -19.46
N PHE A 275 18.59 -4.11 -19.07
CA PHE A 275 18.17 -3.88 -17.69
C PHE A 275 18.75 -4.93 -16.73
N VAL A 276 18.69 -6.22 -17.05
CA VAL A 276 19.24 -7.30 -16.23
C VAL A 276 20.74 -7.14 -16.07
N SER A 277 21.47 -6.82 -17.16
CA SER A 277 22.92 -6.57 -17.11
C SER A 277 23.25 -5.44 -16.14
N ARG A 278 22.59 -4.29 -16.29
CA ARG A 278 22.82 -3.12 -15.43
C ARG A 278 22.42 -3.35 -13.98
N ARG A 279 21.34 -4.13 -13.75
CA ARG A 279 20.88 -4.48 -12.42
C ARG A 279 21.89 -5.30 -11.61
N ASN A 280 22.76 -6.06 -12.27
CA ASN A 280 23.86 -6.78 -11.63
C ASN A 280 24.94 -5.84 -11.06
N GLU A 281 25.05 -4.64 -11.62
CA GLU A 281 26.03 -3.62 -11.22
C GLU A 281 25.43 -2.53 -10.35
N ARG A 282 24.11 -2.31 -10.44
CA ARG A 282 23.40 -1.18 -9.81
C ARG A 282 22.07 -1.64 -9.20
N GLU A 283 21.59 -0.92 -8.22
CA GLU A 283 20.27 -1.21 -7.65
C GLU A 283 19.17 -0.59 -8.51
N LEU A 284 18.45 -1.42 -9.26
CA LEU A 284 17.36 -1.02 -10.15
C LEU A 284 16.05 -1.71 -9.74
N ALA A 285 14.94 -0.97 -9.87
CA ALA A 285 13.60 -1.46 -9.59
C ALA A 285 12.83 -1.81 -10.88
N THR A 286 11.93 -2.78 -10.79
CA THR A 286 11.14 -3.28 -11.95
C THR A 286 10.27 -2.19 -12.59
N ASP A 287 9.81 -1.20 -11.82
CA ASP A 287 9.03 -0.08 -12.35
C ASP A 287 9.85 0.82 -13.30
N GLN A 288 11.17 0.94 -13.10
CA GLN A 288 12.06 1.64 -14.04
C GLN A 288 12.08 0.93 -15.41
N LEU A 289 12.12 -0.41 -15.42
CA LEU A 289 12.00 -1.19 -16.66
C LEU A 289 10.65 -0.95 -17.34
N LEU A 290 9.56 -1.04 -16.60
CA LEU A 290 8.21 -0.82 -17.14
C LEU A 290 8.07 0.59 -17.74
N ASN A 291 8.61 1.61 -17.07
CA ASN A 291 8.63 2.99 -17.56
C ASN A 291 9.45 3.11 -18.86
N ALA A 292 10.63 2.48 -18.93
CA ALA A 292 11.48 2.50 -20.14
C ALA A 292 10.80 1.81 -21.34
N VAL A 293 10.21 0.63 -21.11
CA VAL A 293 9.48 -0.11 -22.16
C VAL A 293 8.27 0.71 -22.63
N ARG A 294 7.52 1.33 -21.72
CA ARG A 294 6.37 2.17 -22.05
C ARG A 294 6.78 3.38 -22.88
N LEU A 295 7.85 4.08 -22.48
CA LEU A 295 8.35 5.24 -23.22
C LEU A 295 8.77 4.84 -24.63
N ARG A 296 9.52 3.73 -24.79
CA ARG A 296 9.93 3.20 -26.11
C ARG A 296 8.73 2.80 -26.96
N SER A 297 7.68 2.23 -26.39
CA SER A 297 6.46 1.82 -27.10
C SER A 297 5.58 2.98 -27.54
N SER A 298 5.70 4.16 -26.93
CA SER A 298 4.95 5.35 -27.32
C SER A 298 5.55 6.13 -28.49
N GLY A 299 6.52 5.54 -29.23
CA GLY A 299 7.14 6.14 -30.39
C GLY A 299 8.27 7.12 -30.09
N VAL A 300 8.62 7.27 -28.84
CA VAL A 300 9.74 8.08 -28.40
C VAL A 300 11.04 7.38 -28.79
N ARG A 301 11.97 8.09 -29.42
CA ARG A 301 13.33 7.61 -29.57
C ARG A 301 14.02 7.65 -28.19
N VAL A 302 14.06 6.51 -27.56
CA VAL A 302 14.80 6.32 -26.31
C VAL A 302 16.23 5.98 -26.71
N ASP A 303 17.10 7.00 -26.73
CA ASP A 303 18.53 6.82 -26.89
C ASP A 303 19.18 6.34 -25.59
N GLN A 304 20.47 6.01 -25.67
CA GLN A 304 21.22 5.48 -24.54
C GLN A 304 21.26 6.48 -23.36
N ASP A 305 21.33 7.78 -23.63
CA ASP A 305 21.37 8.83 -22.61
C ASP A 305 20.04 8.89 -21.82
N VAL A 306 18.90 8.67 -22.49
CA VAL A 306 17.57 8.61 -21.84
C VAL A 306 17.45 7.34 -21.01
N LEU A 307 17.94 6.19 -21.52
CA LEU A 307 17.98 4.94 -20.76
C LEU A 307 18.88 5.04 -19.53
N ASP A 308 20.03 5.68 -19.66
CA ASP A 308 20.96 5.88 -18.54
C ASP A 308 20.33 6.75 -17.43
N LYS A 309 19.51 7.73 -17.81
CA LYS A 309 18.76 8.53 -16.85
C LYS A 309 17.60 7.77 -16.22
N LEU A 310 16.91 6.91 -16.98
CA LEU A 310 15.82 6.07 -16.46
C LEU A 310 16.32 4.94 -15.56
N PHE A 311 17.49 4.38 -15.86
CA PHE A 311 18.15 3.31 -15.11
C PHE A 311 19.22 3.83 -14.15
N ARG A 312 19.02 5.03 -13.60
CA ARG A 312 19.85 5.48 -12.48
C ARG A 312 19.68 4.56 -11.29
N SER A 313 20.78 4.29 -10.62
CA SER A 313 20.75 3.53 -9.36
C SER A 313 19.87 4.25 -8.33
N LEU A 314 19.10 3.48 -7.57
CA LEU A 314 18.29 4.03 -6.48
C LEU A 314 19.14 4.67 -5.38
N ASN A 315 20.42 4.30 -5.31
CA ASN A 315 21.38 4.77 -4.31
C ASN A 315 22.31 5.88 -4.83
N GLU A 316 22.20 6.29 -6.11
CA GLU A 316 22.96 7.45 -6.61
C GLU A 316 22.32 8.75 -6.11
N VAL A 317 22.91 9.34 -5.09
CA VAL A 317 22.65 10.74 -4.72
C VAL A 317 23.55 11.59 -5.61
N ASP A 318 22.96 12.49 -6.41
CA ASP A 318 23.76 13.46 -7.19
C ASP A 318 24.64 14.26 -6.22
N ALA A 319 25.98 14.19 -6.43
CA ALA A 319 26.97 14.97 -5.69
C ALA A 319 26.94 16.44 -6.14
#